data_0d135af67363e451ba9744d1face4976
#
_entry.id   0d135af67363e451ba9744d1face4976
#
_cell.length_a   1.000
_cell.length_b   1.000
_cell.length_c   1.000
_cell.angle_alpha   90.00
_cell.angle_beta   90.00
_cell.angle_gamma   90.00
#
_symmetry.space_group_name_H-M   'P 1'
#
loop_
_entity.id
_entity.type
_entity.pdbx_description
1 polymer ?
#
loop_
_entity_poly.entity_id
_entity_poly.type
_entity_poly.pdbx_seq_one_letter_code
_entity_poly.pdbx_strand_id
1 'polypeptide(L)'
;MEIAESVSMRSTCLRRRYGAVIVSKDGRIVSTGYNGAPRHRDNCSDLGICLRDELKVKPGTHYEICRAVHAEANAIINGNPLDIIGGTLYLCGTDAATNEPTKNISPCAMCERLILNAQIERVVMRDANKKLVEINPLDWDDDSRLIEEHRRNMGLTNNETQSVDDKIEAITSIRAIKPGSSCCGGGCCG
;
A
#
# COMPACT_ATOMS: atom_id res chain seq x y z
N MET A 1 19.48 -8.66 -0.81
CA MET A 1 19.08 -8.31 0.58
C MET A 1 20.03 -7.30 1.22
N GLU A 2 21.33 -7.42 1.13
CA GLU A 2 22.29 -6.49 1.74
C GLU A 2 22.09 -5.03 1.31
N ILE A 3 21.68 -4.82 0.05
CA ILE A 3 21.34 -3.48 -0.44
C ILE A 3 20.09 -2.95 0.28
N ALA A 4 19.07 -3.78 0.50
CA ALA A 4 17.87 -3.38 1.23
C ALA A 4 18.20 -3.04 2.70
N GLU A 5 19.12 -3.78 3.33
CA GLU A 5 19.63 -3.47 4.66
C GLU A 5 20.36 -2.12 4.68
N SER A 6 21.25 -1.89 3.72
CA SER A 6 21.95 -0.60 3.58
C SER A 6 20.98 0.56 3.38
N VAL A 7 19.93 0.36 2.57
CA VAL A 7 18.88 1.34 2.36
C VAL A 7 18.09 1.61 3.65
N SER A 8 17.82 0.57 4.45
CA SER A 8 17.07 0.70 5.71
C SER A 8 17.77 1.63 6.72
N MET A 9 19.11 1.72 6.68
CA MET A 9 19.89 2.60 7.54
C MET A 9 19.63 4.09 7.30
N ARG A 10 18.99 4.44 6.18
CA ARG A 10 18.53 5.81 5.90
C ARG A 10 17.21 6.16 6.59
N SER A 11 16.54 5.17 7.17
CA SER A 11 15.27 5.39 7.84
C SER A 11 15.39 6.40 8.99
N THR A 12 14.41 7.27 9.07
CA THR A 12 14.29 8.31 10.11
C THR A 12 13.25 7.95 11.17
N CYS A 13 12.80 6.69 11.20
CA CYS A 13 11.87 6.20 12.19
C CYS A 13 12.59 5.84 13.50
N LEU A 14 12.01 6.24 14.63
CA LEU A 14 12.56 5.97 15.96
C LEU A 14 12.31 4.53 16.45
N ARG A 15 11.38 3.80 15.79
CA ARG A 15 10.96 2.46 16.22
C ARG A 15 11.57 1.35 15.39
N ARG A 16 11.44 1.46 14.07
CA ARG A 16 11.84 0.40 13.14
C ARG A 16 12.39 0.99 11.86
N ARG A 17 13.46 0.44 11.37
CA ARG A 17 14.06 0.82 10.10
C ARG A 17 13.72 -0.22 9.07
N TYR A 18 12.99 0.18 8.03
CA TYR A 18 12.65 -0.66 6.89
C TYR A 18 13.37 -0.15 5.64
N GLY A 19 13.86 -1.08 4.84
CA GLY A 19 14.44 -0.81 3.53
C GLY A 19 13.84 -1.73 2.49
N ALA A 20 13.51 -1.16 1.34
CA ALA A 20 12.96 -1.85 0.20
C ALA A 20 13.81 -1.58 -1.05
N VAL A 21 14.00 -2.59 -1.87
CA VAL A 21 14.67 -2.51 -3.18
C VAL A 21 13.81 -3.22 -4.20
N ILE A 22 13.50 -2.55 -5.31
CA ILE A 22 12.82 -3.17 -6.44
C ILE A 22 13.84 -3.50 -7.51
N VAL A 23 13.80 -4.74 -7.96
CA VAL A 23 14.62 -5.27 -9.05
C VAL A 23 13.69 -5.67 -10.17
N SER A 24 13.95 -5.19 -11.38
CA SER A 24 13.18 -5.55 -12.58
C SER A 24 13.31 -7.05 -12.92
N LYS A 25 12.45 -7.56 -13.78
CA LYS A 25 12.47 -8.95 -14.22
C LYS A 25 13.77 -9.38 -14.91
N ASP A 26 14.52 -8.44 -15.46
CA ASP A 26 15.83 -8.66 -16.09
C ASP A 26 17.02 -8.41 -15.14
N GLY A 27 16.75 -8.29 -13.82
CA GLY A 27 17.78 -8.30 -12.78
C GLY A 27 18.41 -6.94 -12.46
N ARG A 28 17.89 -5.83 -12.98
CA ARG A 28 18.39 -4.47 -12.69
C ARG A 28 17.70 -3.87 -11.47
N ILE A 29 18.45 -3.18 -10.63
CA ILE A 29 17.86 -2.37 -9.56
C ILE A 29 17.13 -1.19 -10.20
N VAL A 30 15.82 -1.13 -9.97
CA VAL A 30 14.93 -0.07 -10.49
C VAL A 30 14.86 1.09 -9.52
N SER A 31 14.63 0.78 -8.24
CA SER A 31 14.42 1.79 -7.22
C SER A 31 14.70 1.28 -5.83
N THR A 32 14.79 2.21 -4.89
CA THR A 32 14.94 1.94 -3.47
C THR A 32 13.99 2.81 -2.67
N GLY A 33 13.61 2.33 -1.48
CA GLY A 33 12.80 3.08 -0.53
C GLY A 33 13.17 2.73 0.90
N TYR A 34 13.06 3.69 1.79
CA TYR A 34 13.13 3.49 3.24
C TYR A 34 11.96 4.21 3.91
N ASN A 35 11.59 3.80 5.10
CA ASN A 35 10.49 4.44 5.81
C ASN A 35 10.93 5.75 6.45
N GLY A 36 10.17 6.81 6.22
CA GLY A 36 10.45 8.15 6.72
C GLY A 36 9.31 9.11 6.44
N ALA A 37 9.38 10.32 7.02
CA ALA A 37 8.37 11.32 6.77
C ALA A 37 8.27 11.67 5.28
N PRO A 38 7.11 12.15 4.81
CA PRO A 38 6.97 12.67 3.45
C PRO A 38 7.97 13.78 3.17
N ARG A 39 8.34 13.96 1.91
CA ARG A 39 9.23 15.05 1.50
C ARG A 39 8.74 16.40 2.01
N HIS A 40 9.65 17.25 2.44
CA HIS A 40 9.37 18.58 3.03
C HIS A 40 8.61 18.54 4.37
N ARG A 41 8.64 17.42 5.08
CA ARG A 41 8.12 17.29 6.44
C ARG A 41 9.23 16.83 7.39
N ASP A 42 9.15 17.31 8.64
CA ASP A 42 10.09 16.93 9.68
C ASP A 42 10.01 15.42 9.94
N ASN A 43 11.15 14.77 10.10
CA ASN A 43 11.23 13.36 10.42
C ASN A 43 10.92 13.10 11.91
N CYS A 44 10.55 11.88 12.24
CA CYS A 44 10.41 11.50 13.65
C CYS A 44 11.73 11.65 14.42
N SER A 45 12.88 11.37 13.76
CA SER A 45 14.20 11.58 14.34
C SER A 45 14.49 13.05 14.67
N ASP A 46 14.03 13.98 13.84
CA ASP A 46 14.25 15.42 14.01
C ASP A 46 13.37 15.97 15.13
N LEU A 47 12.15 15.43 15.25
CA LEU A 47 11.20 15.78 16.29
C LEU A 47 11.50 15.11 17.64
N GLY A 48 12.29 14.03 17.64
CA GLY A 48 12.58 13.24 18.83
C GLY A 48 11.37 12.47 19.40
N ILE A 49 10.26 12.38 18.64
CA ILE A 49 8.99 11.82 19.11
C ILE A 49 8.33 10.92 18.06
N CYS A 50 7.74 9.83 18.52
CA CYS A 50 6.90 8.98 17.72
C CYS A 50 5.44 9.13 18.15
N LEU A 51 4.59 9.71 17.31
CA LEU A 51 3.19 9.93 17.62
C LEU A 51 2.43 8.65 17.98
N ARG A 52 2.79 7.52 17.34
CA ARG A 52 2.18 6.21 17.64
C ARG A 52 2.52 5.70 19.05
N ASP A 53 3.74 5.99 19.54
CA ASP A 53 4.16 5.63 20.89
C ASP A 53 3.50 6.53 21.93
N GLU A 54 3.44 7.85 21.67
CA GLU A 54 2.76 8.80 22.53
C GLU A 54 1.28 8.43 22.73
N LEU A 55 0.61 8.06 21.65
CA LEU A 55 -0.80 7.66 21.67
C LEU A 55 -0.99 6.18 22.05
N LYS A 56 0.09 5.45 22.37
CA LYS A 56 0.07 4.01 22.73
C LYS A 56 -0.69 3.16 21.72
N VAL A 57 -0.51 3.46 20.43
CA VAL A 57 -1.20 2.76 19.34
C VAL A 57 -0.72 1.32 19.26
N LYS A 58 -1.67 0.38 19.29
CA LYS A 58 -1.39 -1.06 19.20
C LYS A 58 -0.61 -1.37 17.90
N PRO A 59 0.44 -2.21 17.97
CA PRO A 59 1.13 -2.68 16.78
C PRO A 59 0.16 -3.32 15.76
N GLY A 60 0.37 -3.05 14.48
CA GLY A 60 -0.47 -3.59 13.40
C GLY A 60 -1.75 -2.81 13.11
N THR A 61 -2.06 -1.74 13.87
CA THR A 61 -3.29 -0.95 13.69
C THR A 61 -3.00 0.53 13.45
N HIS A 62 -3.98 1.27 12.92
CA HIS A 62 -3.95 2.73 12.78
C HIS A 62 -2.68 3.28 12.13
N TYR A 63 -2.32 2.72 10.97
CA TYR A 63 -1.16 3.19 10.21
C TYR A 63 -1.33 4.61 9.67
N GLU A 64 -2.56 5.09 9.52
CA GLU A 64 -2.92 6.45 9.13
C GLU A 64 -2.40 7.52 10.10
N ILE A 65 -2.17 7.14 11.37
CA ILE A 65 -1.59 8.04 12.38
C ILE A 65 -0.07 8.17 12.22
N CYS A 66 0.57 7.20 11.52
CA CYS A 66 2.00 7.21 11.33
C CYS A 66 2.43 8.32 10.38
N ARG A 67 3.42 9.12 10.78
CA ARG A 67 4.00 10.14 9.87
C ARG A 67 4.80 9.55 8.72
N ALA A 68 5.30 8.33 8.88
CA ALA A 68 6.18 7.73 7.90
C ALA A 68 5.40 7.17 6.69
N VAL A 69 5.89 7.47 5.50
CA VAL A 69 5.63 6.66 4.31
C VAL A 69 6.46 5.38 4.42
N HIS A 70 5.86 4.25 4.13
CA HIS A 70 6.52 2.96 4.24
C HIS A 70 7.60 2.75 3.17
N ALA A 71 8.56 1.89 3.44
CA ALA A 71 9.69 1.64 2.55
C ALA A 71 9.24 1.12 1.18
N GLU A 72 8.26 0.22 1.16
CA GLU A 72 7.66 -0.37 -0.05
C GLU A 72 7.00 0.72 -0.91
N ALA A 73 6.18 1.56 -0.28
CA ALA A 73 5.52 2.67 -0.96
C ALA A 73 6.55 3.65 -1.56
N ASN A 74 7.59 4.00 -0.80
CA ASN A 74 8.65 4.87 -1.29
C ASN A 74 9.42 4.23 -2.46
N ALA A 75 9.70 2.92 -2.41
CA ALA A 75 10.35 2.22 -3.51
C ALA A 75 9.49 2.25 -4.79
N ILE A 76 8.17 2.01 -4.66
CA ILE A 76 7.24 2.07 -5.81
C ILE A 76 7.16 3.49 -6.37
N ILE A 77 7.02 4.51 -5.51
CA ILE A 77 6.92 5.92 -5.93
C ILE A 77 8.20 6.40 -6.62
N ASN A 78 9.37 5.93 -6.18
CA ASN A 78 10.67 6.34 -6.73
C ASN A 78 11.03 5.62 -8.04
N GLY A 79 10.33 4.53 -8.38
CA GLY A 79 10.63 3.73 -9.58
C GLY A 79 9.81 4.15 -10.80
N ASN A 80 10.32 3.77 -11.97
CA ASN A 80 9.53 3.86 -13.19
C ASN A 80 8.53 2.69 -13.22
N PRO A 81 7.22 2.94 -13.35
CA PRO A 81 6.21 1.87 -13.34
C PRO A 81 6.47 0.75 -14.37
N LEU A 82 6.96 1.08 -15.57
CA LEU A 82 7.22 0.08 -16.61
C LEU A 82 8.39 -0.86 -16.26
N ASP A 83 9.35 -0.39 -15.46
CA ASP A 83 10.48 -1.22 -15.02
C ASP A 83 10.14 -2.04 -13.77
N ILE A 84 9.09 -1.67 -13.03
CA ILE A 84 8.61 -2.34 -11.83
C ILE A 84 7.78 -3.58 -12.17
N ILE A 85 6.98 -3.52 -13.22
CA ILE A 85 6.08 -4.60 -13.65
C ILE A 85 6.86 -5.91 -13.83
N GLY A 86 6.39 -6.98 -13.20
CA GLY A 86 7.02 -8.30 -13.22
C GLY A 86 8.29 -8.40 -12.38
N GLY A 87 8.62 -7.36 -11.64
CA GLY A 87 9.82 -7.28 -10.82
C GLY A 87 9.71 -7.98 -9.47
N THR A 88 10.79 -7.90 -8.71
CA THR A 88 10.90 -8.44 -7.35
C THR A 88 11.16 -7.31 -6.36
N LEU A 89 10.39 -7.25 -5.29
CA LEU A 89 10.61 -6.37 -4.16
C LEU A 89 11.34 -7.13 -3.05
N TYR A 90 12.49 -6.61 -2.64
CA TYR A 90 13.26 -7.09 -1.49
C TYR A 90 13.00 -6.18 -0.30
N LEU A 91 12.52 -6.75 0.80
CA LEU A 91 12.14 -6.01 2.01
C LEU A 91 12.92 -6.53 3.22
N CYS A 92 13.52 -5.63 3.98
CA CYS A 92 14.10 -5.93 5.28
C CYS A 92 13.65 -4.91 6.32
N GLY A 93 13.76 -5.29 7.58
CA GLY A 93 13.46 -4.40 8.69
C GLY A 93 14.26 -4.77 9.93
N THR A 94 14.64 -3.75 10.69
CA THR A 94 15.33 -3.88 11.97
C THR A 94 14.65 -3.01 13.02
N ASP A 95 14.77 -3.40 14.26
CA ASP A 95 14.44 -2.54 15.39
C ASP A 95 15.45 -1.39 15.47
N ALA A 96 14.98 -0.15 15.65
CA ALA A 96 15.83 1.03 15.59
C ALA A 96 16.76 1.16 16.80
N ALA A 97 16.39 0.60 17.95
CA ALA A 97 17.17 0.70 19.18
C ALA A 97 18.21 -0.43 19.30
N THR A 98 17.84 -1.65 18.91
CA THR A 98 18.70 -2.83 19.08
C THR A 98 19.45 -3.23 17.81
N ASN A 99 19.03 -2.74 16.64
CA ASN A 99 19.46 -3.17 15.30
C ASN A 99 19.19 -4.67 15.01
N GLU A 100 18.41 -5.35 15.84
CA GLU A 100 18.02 -6.73 15.61
C GLU A 100 16.98 -6.82 14.47
N PRO A 101 17.00 -7.89 13.67
CA PRO A 101 16.00 -8.10 12.65
C PRO A 101 14.58 -8.09 13.21
N THR A 102 13.66 -7.43 12.54
CA THR A 102 12.25 -7.41 12.94
C THR A 102 11.67 -8.83 12.79
N LYS A 103 11.01 -9.30 13.85
CA LYS A 103 10.26 -10.57 13.79
C LYS A 103 9.04 -10.41 12.89
N ASN A 104 8.74 -11.43 12.10
CA ASN A 104 7.55 -11.49 11.24
C ASN A 104 7.45 -10.28 10.28
N ILE A 105 8.49 -10.08 9.48
CA ILE A 105 8.44 -9.07 8.41
C ILE A 105 7.35 -9.49 7.41
N SER A 106 6.41 -8.59 7.18
CA SER A 106 5.44 -8.66 6.09
C SER A 106 5.06 -7.23 5.71
N PRO A 107 4.77 -6.95 4.46
CA PRO A 107 4.11 -5.72 4.08
C PRO A 107 2.80 -5.59 4.88
N CYS A 108 2.40 -4.37 5.21
CA CYS A 108 1.07 -4.15 5.78
C CYS A 108 0.02 -4.16 4.68
N ALA A 109 -1.26 -4.35 5.03
CA ALA A 109 -2.36 -4.43 4.07
C ALA A 109 -2.43 -3.25 3.06
N MET A 110 -1.97 -2.05 3.43
CA MET A 110 -1.87 -0.94 2.49
C MET A 110 -0.74 -1.15 1.47
N CYS A 111 0.43 -1.62 1.95
CA CYS A 111 1.57 -1.90 1.07
C CYS A 111 1.32 -3.13 0.18
N GLU A 112 0.61 -4.15 0.66
CA GLU A 112 0.18 -5.29 -0.15
C GLU A 112 -0.63 -4.84 -1.37
N ARG A 113 -1.61 -3.96 -1.18
CA ARG A 113 -2.41 -3.38 -2.27
C ARG A 113 -1.56 -2.57 -3.25
N LEU A 114 -0.58 -1.80 -2.75
CA LEU A 114 0.34 -1.05 -3.62
C LEU A 114 1.24 -1.98 -4.43
N ILE A 115 1.75 -3.05 -3.84
CA ILE A 115 2.60 -4.06 -4.48
C ILE A 115 1.82 -4.78 -5.58
N LEU A 116 0.60 -5.22 -5.28
CA LEU A 116 -0.29 -5.84 -6.26
C LEU A 116 -0.60 -4.89 -7.43
N ASN A 117 -0.97 -3.65 -7.12
CA ASN A 117 -1.32 -2.66 -8.14
C ASN A 117 -0.11 -2.25 -9.00
N ALA A 118 1.11 -2.30 -8.44
CA ALA A 118 2.35 -2.09 -9.17
C ALA A 118 2.77 -3.32 -10.00
N GLN A 119 2.02 -4.43 -9.95
CA GLN A 119 2.28 -5.67 -10.66
C GLN A 119 3.67 -6.27 -10.35
N ILE A 120 4.09 -6.17 -9.10
CA ILE A 120 5.29 -6.84 -8.59
C ILE A 120 4.93 -8.32 -8.41
N GLU A 121 5.71 -9.22 -9.01
CA GLU A 121 5.41 -10.66 -9.00
C GLU A 121 5.99 -11.42 -7.80
N ARG A 122 7.02 -10.85 -7.17
CA ARG A 122 7.71 -11.52 -6.06
C ARG A 122 8.05 -10.54 -4.95
N VAL A 123 7.83 -10.98 -3.71
CA VAL A 123 8.31 -10.28 -2.52
C VAL A 123 9.25 -11.19 -1.76
N VAL A 124 10.48 -10.75 -1.57
CA VAL A 124 11.52 -11.48 -0.83
C VAL A 124 11.84 -10.73 0.44
N MET A 125 11.71 -11.41 1.57
CA MET A 125 11.93 -10.84 2.89
C MET A 125 12.97 -11.65 3.66
N ARG A 126 13.59 -11.04 4.66
CA ARG A 126 14.46 -11.71 5.59
C ARG A 126 13.77 -11.81 6.96
N ASP A 127 13.53 -13.03 7.43
CA ASP A 127 12.96 -13.27 8.75
C ASP A 127 13.95 -13.00 9.90
N ALA A 128 13.48 -13.15 11.14
CA ALA A 128 14.30 -12.95 12.33
C ALA A 128 15.49 -13.91 12.44
N ASN A 129 15.45 -15.05 11.76
CA ASN A 129 16.54 -16.04 11.69
C ASN A 129 17.46 -15.77 10.50
N LYS A 130 17.32 -14.64 9.84
CA LYS A 130 18.04 -14.24 8.62
C LYS A 130 17.78 -15.16 7.40
N LYS A 131 16.75 -16.00 7.48
CA LYS A 131 16.31 -16.83 6.35
C LYS A 131 15.51 -16.00 5.36
N LEU A 132 15.72 -16.25 4.07
CA LEU A 132 14.93 -15.62 3.02
C LEU A 132 13.57 -16.33 2.92
N VAL A 133 12.51 -15.53 2.91
CA VAL A 133 11.13 -15.94 2.69
C VAL A 133 10.65 -15.25 1.42
N GLU A 134 10.13 -16.02 0.50
CA GLU A 134 9.58 -15.54 -0.76
C GLU A 134 8.07 -15.72 -0.77
N ILE A 135 7.35 -14.71 -1.24
CA ILE A 135 5.90 -14.71 -1.36
C ILE A 135 5.52 -14.25 -2.77
N ASN A 136 4.55 -14.93 -3.36
CA ASN A 136 3.82 -14.41 -4.51
C ASN A 136 2.72 -13.49 -4.00
N PRO A 137 2.69 -12.19 -4.37
CA PRO A 137 1.63 -11.27 -3.94
C PRO A 137 0.20 -11.73 -4.24
N LEU A 138 -0.01 -12.52 -5.27
CA LEU A 138 -1.33 -13.07 -5.61
C LEU A 138 -1.84 -14.11 -4.59
N ASP A 139 -0.97 -14.62 -3.71
CA ASP A 139 -1.35 -15.55 -2.64
C ASP A 139 -1.88 -14.81 -1.39
N TRP A 140 -1.81 -13.47 -1.35
CA TRP A 140 -2.39 -12.69 -0.25
C TRP A 140 -3.92 -12.76 -0.28
N ASP A 141 -4.51 -12.75 0.91
CA ASP A 141 -5.98 -12.73 1.05
C ASP A 141 -6.54 -11.42 0.49
N ASP A 142 -7.49 -11.54 -0.42
CA ASP A 142 -8.15 -10.40 -1.07
C ASP A 142 -9.37 -9.86 -0.29
N ASP A 143 -9.49 -10.21 0.99
CA ASP A 143 -10.61 -9.88 1.86
C ASP A 143 -11.96 -10.51 1.43
N SER A 144 -12.01 -11.33 0.38
CA SER A 144 -13.25 -11.95 -0.12
C SER A 144 -13.99 -12.73 0.97
N ARG A 145 -13.25 -13.48 1.80
CA ARG A 145 -13.84 -14.22 2.92
C ARG A 145 -14.49 -13.31 3.94
N LEU A 146 -13.88 -12.18 4.27
CA LEU A 146 -14.44 -11.19 5.20
C LEU A 146 -15.69 -10.54 4.63
N ILE A 147 -15.70 -10.26 3.33
CA ILE A 147 -16.86 -9.71 2.63
C ILE A 147 -18.02 -10.72 2.63
N GLU A 148 -17.73 -11.99 2.35
CA GLU A 148 -18.73 -13.06 2.36
C GLU A 148 -19.30 -13.31 3.76
N GLU A 149 -18.46 -13.30 4.79
CA GLU A 149 -18.88 -13.42 6.18
C GLU A 149 -19.76 -12.24 6.59
N HIS A 150 -19.37 -11.02 6.24
CA HIS A 150 -20.16 -9.82 6.49
C HIS A 150 -21.53 -9.89 5.80
N ARG A 151 -21.57 -10.29 4.53
CA ARG A 151 -22.81 -10.50 3.78
C ARG A 151 -23.73 -11.51 4.45
N ARG A 152 -23.20 -12.65 4.88
CA ARG A 152 -23.95 -13.66 5.64
C ARG A 152 -24.54 -13.10 6.93
N ASN A 153 -23.76 -12.35 7.68
CA ASN A 153 -24.19 -11.74 8.94
C ASN A 153 -25.29 -10.68 8.72
N MET A 154 -25.29 -10.03 7.56
CA MET A 154 -26.33 -9.06 7.15
C MET A 154 -27.55 -9.73 6.50
N GLY A 155 -27.59 -11.04 6.34
CA GLY A 155 -28.66 -11.76 5.67
C GLY A 155 -28.69 -11.54 4.14
N LEU A 156 -27.62 -10.98 3.57
CA LEU A 156 -27.46 -10.77 2.13
C LEU A 156 -26.98 -12.08 1.50
N THR A 157 -27.92 -12.90 1.01
CA THR A 157 -27.58 -14.13 0.29
C THR A 157 -27.09 -13.80 -1.14
N ASN A 158 -26.22 -14.66 -1.69
CA ASN A 158 -25.66 -14.52 -3.03
C ASN A 158 -26.69 -14.54 -4.19
N ASN A 159 -27.97 -14.68 -3.89
CA ASN A 159 -29.05 -14.73 -4.89
C ASN A 159 -29.60 -13.35 -5.31
N GLU A 160 -29.09 -12.27 -4.74
CA GLU A 160 -29.40 -10.90 -5.19
C GLU A 160 -28.25 -10.28 -6.01
N THR A 161 -27.49 -11.06 -6.71
CA THR A 161 -26.79 -10.55 -7.89
C THR A 161 -27.87 -10.32 -8.95
N GLN A 162 -28.55 -9.18 -8.87
CA GLN A 162 -29.08 -8.55 -10.10
C GLN A 162 -27.97 -8.67 -11.12
N SER A 163 -28.27 -9.27 -12.25
CA SER A 163 -27.28 -9.48 -13.31
C SER A 163 -26.57 -8.15 -13.58
N VAL A 164 -25.35 -8.19 -14.02
CA VAL A 164 -24.64 -6.96 -14.40
C VAL A 164 -25.48 -6.18 -15.41
N ASP A 165 -26.23 -6.90 -16.23
CA ASP A 165 -27.17 -6.34 -17.20
C ASP A 165 -28.33 -5.59 -16.54
N ASP A 166 -28.94 -6.12 -15.46
CA ASP A 166 -29.98 -5.42 -14.70
C ASP A 166 -29.46 -4.12 -14.05
N LYS A 167 -28.23 -4.12 -13.60
CA LYS A 167 -27.58 -2.92 -13.03
C LYS A 167 -27.23 -1.90 -14.11
N ILE A 168 -26.79 -2.36 -15.28
CA ILE A 168 -26.52 -1.51 -16.44
C ILE A 168 -27.84 -0.90 -16.94
N GLU A 169 -28.93 -1.66 -17.01
CA GLU A 169 -30.25 -1.17 -17.40
C GLU A 169 -30.79 -0.12 -16.42
N ALA A 170 -30.65 -0.34 -15.10
CA ALA A 170 -31.02 0.63 -14.08
C ALA A 170 -30.19 1.93 -14.19
N ILE A 171 -28.89 1.86 -14.43
CA ILE A 171 -28.05 3.04 -14.63
C ILE A 171 -28.36 3.75 -15.94
N THR A 172 -28.67 3.00 -16.99
CA THR A 172 -29.03 3.55 -18.31
C THR A 172 -30.41 4.25 -18.28
N SER A 173 -31.39 3.72 -17.55
CA SER A 173 -32.68 4.35 -17.33
C SER A 173 -32.60 5.66 -16.56
N ILE A 174 -31.66 5.77 -15.59
CA ILE A 174 -31.39 7.03 -14.87
C ILE A 174 -30.76 8.09 -15.80
N ARG A 175 -29.90 7.67 -16.74
CA ARG A 175 -29.32 8.57 -17.75
C ARG A 175 -30.26 8.98 -18.85
N ALA A 176 -31.37 8.30 -19.03
CA ALA A 176 -32.41 8.62 -20.01
C ALA A 176 -33.41 9.71 -19.53
N ILE A 177 -33.16 10.36 -18.37
CA ILE A 177 -33.87 11.59 -17.99
C ILE A 177 -33.37 12.69 -18.90
N LYS A 178 -34.27 13.03 -19.85
CA LYS A 178 -34.14 13.92 -20.99
C LYS A 178 -33.37 15.22 -20.73
N PRO A 179 -32.51 15.66 -21.66
CA PRO A 179 -32.23 17.07 -21.79
C PRO A 179 -33.42 17.75 -22.43
N GLY A 180 -34.23 18.39 -21.63
CA GLY A 180 -35.43 19.05 -22.10
C GLY A 180 -35.93 20.08 -21.14
N SER A 181 -35.28 21.22 -21.09
CA SER A 181 -35.91 22.53 -21.09
C SER A 181 -34.87 23.59 -21.40
N SER A 182 -34.97 24.06 -22.59
CA SER A 182 -34.55 25.34 -23.11
C SER A 182 -34.64 26.43 -22.03
N CYS A 183 -33.54 27.05 -21.73
CA CYS A 183 -33.48 28.42 -21.28
C CYS A 183 -32.83 29.25 -22.40
N CYS A 184 -33.65 29.58 -23.40
CA CYS A 184 -33.42 30.80 -24.16
C CYS A 184 -33.96 31.96 -23.32
N GLY A 185 -33.13 32.92 -23.05
CA GLY A 185 -33.61 34.16 -22.42
C GLY A 185 -32.46 35.07 -21.97
N GLY A 186 -32.02 35.92 -22.88
CA GLY A 186 -31.73 37.33 -22.57
C GLY A 186 -30.38 37.66 -22.00
N GLY A 187 -29.49 38.17 -22.86
CA GLY A 187 -28.88 39.49 -22.76
C GLY A 187 -27.90 39.74 -21.61
N CYS A 188 -26.71 40.03 -21.89
CA CYS A 188 -26.09 41.37 -21.94
C CYS A 188 -24.58 41.27 -22.01
N CYS A 189 -24.07 41.96 -22.98
CA CYS A 189 -22.69 42.45 -23.07
C CYS A 189 -22.38 43.41 -21.93
N GLY A 190 -21.18 43.41 -21.45
CA GLY A 190 -20.55 44.34 -20.52
C GLY A 190 -19.14 43.89 -20.24
#